data_7e9b8e7017c10c9df8dffe9c0a646999
#
_entry.id   7e9b8e7017c10c9df8dffe9c0a646999
#
_cell.length_a   1.000
_cell.length_b   1.000
_cell.length_c   1.000
_cell.angle_alpha   90.00
_cell.angle_beta   90.00
_cell.angle_gamma   90.00
#
_symmetry.space_group_name_H-M   'P 1'
#
loop_
_entity.id
_entity.type
_entity.pdbx_description
1 polymer ?
#
loop_
_entity_poly.entity_id
_entity_poly.type
_entity_poly.pdbx_seq_one_letter_code
_entity_poly.pdbx_strand_id
1 'polypeptide(L)'
;MEKNIESTRQLKVAKEIQKVMAEIIRSKGMAAFSGALVSVSGVKISPDLSIAKIYVSIFPSDKAESVMAVLEENARPLRGELGAKVGKQLRIVPEIGFFLDNSLDYVEHIEELLKK
;
A
#
# COMPACT_ATOMS: atom_id res chain seq x y z
N MET A 1 21.23 9.60 -13.48
CA MET A 1 20.96 9.27 -13.31
C MET A 1 20.32 8.72 -12.67
N GLU A 2 19.91 8.31 -12.60
CA GLU A 2 19.26 7.83 -12.02
C GLU A 2 19.27 7.52 -10.88
N LYS A 3 19.47 7.83 -10.30
CA LYS A 3 19.56 7.90 -9.08
C LYS A 3 18.43 7.50 -8.34
N ASN A 4 17.36 7.50 -8.82
CA ASN A 4 16.15 6.99 -8.22
C ASN A 4 15.93 5.54 -8.49
N ILE A 5 16.89 4.88 -9.04
CA ILE A 5 16.78 3.47 -9.36
C ILE A 5 16.92 2.66 -8.09
N GLU A 6 15.89 1.90 -7.78
CA GLU A 6 15.93 1.00 -6.65
C GLU A 6 16.75 -0.21 -6.99
N SER A 7 17.42 -0.76 -5.99
CA SER A 7 18.19 -1.96 -6.21
C SER A 7 17.27 -3.13 -6.54
N THR A 8 17.84 -4.16 -7.15
CA THR A 8 17.09 -5.38 -7.44
C THR A 8 16.48 -5.96 -6.18
N ARG A 9 17.22 -5.91 -5.08
CA ARG A 9 16.73 -6.41 -3.81
C ARG A 9 15.54 -5.62 -3.31
N GLN A 10 15.61 -4.27 -3.41
CA GLN A 10 14.48 -3.45 -3.03
C GLN A 10 13.24 -3.79 -3.85
N LEU A 11 13.41 -3.98 -5.15
CA LEU A 11 12.28 -4.28 -6.01
C LEU A 11 11.68 -5.64 -5.71
N LYS A 12 12.50 -6.62 -5.43
CA LYS A 12 11.99 -7.95 -5.09
C LYS A 12 11.21 -7.94 -3.79
N VAL A 13 11.75 -7.24 -2.79
CA VAL A 13 11.08 -7.14 -1.51
C VAL A 13 9.77 -6.39 -1.67
N ALA A 14 9.78 -5.29 -2.43
CA ALA A 14 8.58 -4.50 -2.64
C ALA A 14 7.48 -5.33 -3.31
N LYS A 15 7.86 -6.12 -4.30
CA LYS A 15 6.91 -6.93 -5.03
C LYS A 15 6.28 -7.99 -4.13
N GLU A 16 7.10 -8.61 -3.31
CA GLU A 16 6.60 -9.64 -2.41
C GLU A 16 5.66 -9.04 -1.38
N ILE A 17 6.03 -7.89 -0.81
CA ILE A 17 5.18 -7.24 0.17
C ILE A 17 3.87 -6.79 -0.47
N GLN A 18 3.95 -6.26 -1.69
CA GLN A 18 2.75 -5.82 -2.38
C GLN A 18 1.77 -6.98 -2.57
N LYS A 19 2.29 -8.10 -3.02
CA LYS A 19 1.46 -9.27 -3.27
C LYS A 19 0.81 -9.77 -1.98
N VAL A 20 1.60 -9.91 -0.93
CA VAL A 20 1.10 -10.48 0.31
C VAL A 20 0.15 -9.51 1.00
N MET A 21 0.48 -8.22 1.03
CA MET A 21 -0.40 -7.25 1.66
C MET A 21 -1.72 -7.15 0.93
N ALA A 22 -1.70 -7.24 -0.41
CA ALA A 22 -2.95 -7.23 -1.17
C ALA A 22 -3.83 -8.42 -0.79
N GLU A 23 -3.22 -9.57 -0.57
CA GLU A 23 -3.98 -10.74 -0.14
C GLU A 23 -4.55 -10.56 1.25
N ILE A 24 -3.75 -9.99 2.15
CA ILE A 24 -4.21 -9.78 3.52
C ILE A 24 -5.40 -8.84 3.53
N ILE A 25 -5.31 -7.73 2.82
CA ILE A 25 -6.38 -6.74 2.80
C ILE A 25 -7.62 -7.33 2.16
N ARG A 26 -7.45 -8.07 1.06
CA ARG A 26 -8.60 -8.69 0.40
C ARG A 26 -9.30 -9.69 1.32
N SER A 27 -8.55 -10.40 2.13
CA SER A 27 -9.13 -11.40 3.01
C SER A 27 -9.97 -10.77 4.11
N LYS A 28 -9.77 -9.50 4.42
CA LYS A 28 -10.57 -8.83 5.44
C LYS A 28 -11.95 -8.45 4.93
N GLY A 29 -12.08 -8.30 3.61
CA GLY A 29 -13.36 -7.93 3.02
C GLY A 29 -13.63 -6.44 3.10
N MET A 30 -14.61 -6.01 2.31
CA MET A 30 -14.94 -4.59 2.23
C MET A 30 -15.53 -4.07 3.54
N ALA A 31 -16.21 -4.92 4.29
CA ALA A 31 -16.84 -4.49 5.54
C ALA A 31 -15.80 -3.97 6.54
N ALA A 32 -14.60 -4.52 6.51
CA ALA A 32 -13.56 -4.06 7.42
C ALA A 32 -13.10 -2.64 7.09
N PHE A 33 -13.41 -2.15 5.90
CA PHE A 33 -12.99 -0.84 5.44
C PHE A 33 -14.17 0.04 5.09
N SER A 34 -15.19 0.00 5.94
CA SER A 34 -16.37 0.86 5.79
C SER A 34 -17.09 0.66 4.46
N GLY A 35 -17.02 -0.54 3.92
CA GLY A 35 -17.65 -0.84 2.65
C GLY A 35 -16.89 -0.39 1.43
N ALA A 36 -15.68 0.11 1.61
CA ALA A 36 -14.86 0.57 0.49
C ALA A 36 -14.00 -0.56 -0.06
N LEU A 37 -13.66 -0.42 -1.32
CA LEU A 37 -12.70 -1.32 -1.95
C LEU A 37 -11.31 -0.73 -1.78
N VAL A 38 -10.40 -1.50 -1.19
CA VAL A 38 -9.03 -1.06 -0.95
C VAL A 38 -8.10 -1.95 -1.78
N SER A 39 -7.26 -1.31 -2.58
CA SER A 39 -6.29 -2.02 -3.41
C SER A 39 -4.90 -1.51 -3.10
N VAL A 40 -3.93 -2.41 -3.09
CA VAL A 40 -2.53 -2.00 -2.94
C VAL A 40 -1.99 -1.69 -4.33
N SER A 41 -1.71 -0.41 -4.56
CA SER A 41 -1.26 0.03 -5.88
C SER A 41 0.24 -0.04 -6.03
N GLY A 42 0.99 -0.04 -4.93
CA GLY A 42 2.44 -0.13 -5.02
C GLY A 42 3.08 -0.15 -3.66
N VAL A 43 4.35 -0.51 -3.64
CA VAL A 43 5.14 -0.52 -2.41
C VAL A 43 6.51 0.03 -2.74
N LYS A 44 7.02 0.91 -1.88
CA LYS A 44 8.38 1.41 -1.99
C LYS A 44 9.15 1.05 -0.74
N ILE A 45 10.34 0.52 -0.94
CA ILE A 45 11.18 0.06 0.16
C ILE A 45 12.37 1.00 0.29
N SER A 46 12.73 1.35 1.52
CA SER A 46 13.92 2.16 1.75
C SER A 46 15.18 1.35 1.39
N PRO A 47 16.29 2.05 1.09
CA PRO A 47 17.50 1.33 0.69
C PRO A 47 18.02 0.34 1.74
N ASP A 48 17.82 0.62 3.01
CA ASP A 48 18.25 -0.28 4.07
C ASP A 48 17.19 -1.33 4.42
N LEU A 49 16.10 -1.35 3.67
CA LEU A 49 15.01 -2.32 3.82
C LEU A 49 14.29 -2.21 5.16
N SER A 50 14.40 -1.08 5.83
CA SER A 50 13.79 -0.93 7.15
C SER A 50 12.38 -0.38 7.10
N ILE A 51 12.00 0.28 6.00
CA ILE A 51 10.69 0.91 5.89
C ILE A 51 10.05 0.53 4.57
N ALA A 52 8.79 0.16 4.63
CA ALA A 52 7.98 -0.13 3.44
C ALA A 52 6.83 0.86 3.40
N LYS A 53 6.78 1.67 2.36
CA LYS A 53 5.66 2.56 2.12
C LYS A 53 4.66 1.87 1.22
N ILE A 54 3.47 1.63 1.75
CA ILE A 54 2.44 0.90 1.03
C ILE A 54 1.42 1.88 0.51
N TYR A 55 1.32 1.97 -0.80
CA TYR A 55 0.38 2.89 -1.45
C TYR A 55 -0.91 2.14 -1.74
N VAL A 56 -2.02 2.73 -1.32
CA VAL A 56 -3.32 2.11 -1.47
C VAL A 56 -4.23 3.03 -2.25
N SER A 57 -5.11 2.42 -3.02
CA SER A 57 -6.14 3.08 -3.77
C SER A 57 -7.47 2.71 -3.12
N ILE A 58 -8.34 3.69 -2.88
CA ILE A 58 -9.57 3.47 -2.15
C ILE A 58 -10.74 3.97 -2.98
N PHE A 59 -11.73 3.10 -3.16
CA PHE A 59 -12.91 3.43 -3.93
C PHE A 59 -14.17 3.12 -3.12
N PRO A 60 -15.11 4.02 -3.01
CA PRO A 60 -15.14 5.37 -3.59
C PRO A 60 -14.21 6.32 -2.82
N SER A 61 -13.77 7.35 -3.49
CA SER A 61 -12.75 8.22 -2.92
C SER A 61 -13.24 9.02 -1.72
N ASP A 62 -14.55 9.20 -1.58
CA ASP A 62 -15.06 9.92 -0.42
C ASP A 62 -14.90 9.15 0.87
N LYS A 63 -14.54 7.87 0.80
CA LYS A 63 -14.26 7.06 1.99
C LYS A 63 -12.79 6.98 2.31
N ALA A 64 -11.95 7.66 1.53
CA ALA A 64 -10.50 7.53 1.68
C ALA A 64 -10.03 7.90 3.08
N GLU A 65 -10.55 8.99 3.61
CA GLU A 65 -10.09 9.47 4.92
C GLU A 65 -10.37 8.45 6.02
N SER A 66 -11.60 7.95 6.06
CA SER A 66 -11.95 7.01 7.12
C SER A 66 -11.22 5.67 6.93
N VAL A 67 -11.02 5.25 5.70
CA VAL A 67 -10.31 4.00 5.45
C VAL A 67 -8.84 4.13 5.82
N MET A 68 -8.23 5.27 5.48
CA MET A 68 -6.83 5.49 5.87
C MET A 68 -6.67 5.44 7.38
N ALA A 69 -7.63 6.00 8.11
CA ALA A 69 -7.57 5.94 9.57
C ALA A 69 -7.61 4.49 10.05
N VAL A 70 -8.46 3.67 9.45
CA VAL A 70 -8.55 2.26 9.83
C VAL A 70 -7.23 1.55 9.55
N LEU A 71 -6.64 1.81 8.38
CA LEU A 71 -5.37 1.18 8.03
C LEU A 71 -4.27 1.57 9.01
N GLU A 72 -4.23 2.85 9.37
CA GLU A 72 -3.19 3.31 10.29
C GLU A 72 -3.39 2.75 11.69
N GLU A 73 -4.63 2.66 12.15
CA GLU A 73 -4.91 2.05 13.44
C GLU A 73 -4.53 0.59 13.47
N ASN A 74 -4.62 -0.08 12.34
CA ASN A 74 -4.34 -1.50 12.25
C ASN A 74 -2.98 -1.82 11.67
N ALA A 75 -2.10 -0.82 11.56
CA ALA A 75 -0.81 -1.02 10.93
C ALA A 75 0.01 -2.08 11.66
N ARG A 76 -0.03 -2.06 13.00
CA ARG A 76 0.75 -3.02 13.76
C ARG A 76 0.26 -4.46 13.58
N PRO A 77 -1.04 -4.74 13.74
CA PRO A 77 -1.52 -6.09 13.44
C PRO A 77 -1.29 -6.51 11.98
N LEU A 78 -1.44 -5.57 11.05
CA LEU A 78 -1.21 -5.89 9.64
C LEU A 78 0.25 -6.23 9.39
N ARG A 79 1.16 -5.51 10.03
CA ARG A 79 2.58 -5.85 9.91
C ARG A 79 2.85 -7.23 10.49
N GLY A 80 2.18 -7.58 11.58
CA GLY A 80 2.32 -8.91 12.14
C GLY A 80 1.88 -9.99 11.20
N GLU A 81 0.74 -9.79 10.53
CA GLU A 81 0.26 -10.75 9.56
C GLU A 81 1.21 -10.84 8.38
N LEU A 82 1.70 -9.69 7.93
CA LEU A 82 2.67 -9.68 6.84
C LEU A 82 3.91 -10.47 7.23
N GLY A 83 4.42 -10.23 8.43
CA GLY A 83 5.62 -10.93 8.88
C GLY A 83 5.43 -12.42 8.95
N ALA A 84 4.24 -12.87 9.37
CA ALA A 84 3.97 -14.30 9.41
C ALA A 84 4.01 -14.92 8.02
N LYS A 85 3.61 -14.17 7.01
CA LYS A 85 3.56 -14.70 5.66
C LYS A 85 4.88 -14.58 4.92
N VAL A 86 5.66 -13.53 5.18
CA VAL A 86 6.92 -13.32 4.44
C VAL A 86 8.16 -13.60 5.27
N GLY A 87 7.99 -13.98 6.53
CA GLY A 87 9.12 -14.13 7.43
C GLY A 87 10.18 -15.10 6.96
N LYS A 88 9.79 -16.10 6.18
CA LYS A 88 10.76 -17.06 5.66
C LYS A 88 11.58 -16.48 4.51
N GLN A 89 11.03 -15.48 3.83
CA GLN A 89 11.70 -14.90 2.68
C GLN A 89 12.47 -13.65 3.05
N LEU A 90 12.00 -12.94 4.07
CA LEU A 90 12.61 -11.69 4.49
C LEU A 90 13.24 -11.90 5.86
N ARG A 91 14.51 -11.53 5.95
CA ARG A 91 15.22 -11.65 7.20
C ARG A 91 14.62 -10.72 8.25
N ILE A 92 14.34 -9.50 7.83
CA ILE A 92 13.75 -8.48 8.69
C ILE A 92 12.51 -7.97 7.99
N VAL A 93 11.40 -7.93 8.72
CA VAL A 93 10.16 -7.39 8.18
C VAL A 93 10.18 -5.88 8.37
N PRO A 94 10.09 -5.10 7.28
CA PRO A 94 10.16 -3.65 7.42
C PRO A 94 8.98 -3.10 8.22
N GLU A 95 9.18 -1.92 8.77
CA GLU A 95 8.04 -1.18 9.29
C GLU A 95 7.20 -0.70 8.13
N ILE A 96 5.90 -0.71 8.30
CA ILE A 96 5.01 -0.34 7.21
C ILE A 96 4.30 0.97 7.53
N GLY A 97 4.05 1.73 6.48
CA GLY A 97 3.22 2.92 6.55
C GLY A 97 2.30 2.92 5.35
N PHE A 98 1.09 3.37 5.53
CA PHE A 98 0.11 3.41 4.44
C PHE A 98 -0.01 4.82 3.92
N PHE A 99 -0.04 4.94 2.60
CA PHE A 99 -0.15 6.23 1.92
C PHE A 99 -1.22 6.12 0.86
N LEU A 100 -2.01 7.15 0.72
CA LEU A 100 -3.07 7.14 -0.28
C LEU A 100 -2.48 7.43 -1.64
N ASP A 101 -2.78 6.55 -2.58
CA ASP A 101 -2.41 6.76 -3.98
C ASP A 101 -3.59 7.43 -4.67
N ASN A 102 -3.49 8.71 -4.93
CA ASN A 102 -4.59 9.44 -5.53
C ASN A 102 -4.35 9.75 -7.01
N SER A 103 -3.60 8.86 -7.66
CA SER A 103 -3.35 9.02 -9.09
C SER A 103 -4.65 9.07 -9.89
N LEU A 104 -5.61 8.24 -9.51
CA LEU A 104 -6.89 8.22 -10.23
C LEU A 104 -7.65 9.53 -10.03
N ASP A 105 -7.61 10.07 -8.83
CA ASP A 105 -8.26 11.35 -8.57
C ASP A 105 -7.63 12.44 -9.41
N TYR A 106 -6.31 12.39 -9.53
CA TYR A 106 -5.60 13.37 -10.34
C TYR A 106 -6.02 13.28 -11.80
N VAL A 107 -6.12 12.07 -12.32
CA VAL A 107 -6.53 11.87 -13.70
C VAL A 107 -7.95 12.36 -13.92
N GLU A 108 -8.85 12.05 -13.01
CA GLU A 108 -10.22 12.53 -13.12
C GLU A 108 -10.29 14.04 -13.09
N HIS A 109 -9.51 14.65 -12.25
CA HIS A 109 -9.48 16.10 -12.15
C HIS A 109 -9.00 16.73 -13.45
N ILE A 110 -7.98 16.15 -14.05
CA ILE A 110 -7.46 16.65 -15.32
C ILE A 110 -8.50 16.53 -16.41
N GLU A 111 -9.21 15.41 -16.46
CA GLU A 111 -10.25 15.24 -17.45
C GLU A 111 -11.34 16.28 -17.31
N GLU A 112 -11.72 16.60 -16.09
CA GLU A 112 -12.70 17.63 -15.87
C GLU A 112 -12.23 18.98 -16.39
N LEU A 113 -10.98 19.29 -16.16
CA LEU A 113 -10.42 20.55 -16.64
C LEU A 113 -10.40 20.58 -18.15
N LEU A 114 -10.11 19.47 -18.77
CA LEU A 114 -10.06 19.41 -20.22
C LEU A 114 -11.44 19.54 -20.86
N LYS A 115 -12.47 19.12 -20.17
CA LYS A 115 -13.83 19.21 -20.70
C LYS A 115 -14.34 20.62 -20.71
N LYS A 116 -13.74 21.51 -19.99
CA LYS A 116 -14.13 22.89 -19.99
C LYS A 116 -13.47 23.64 -21.09
#